data_407296ed99c678808843dc03fd16702a
#
_entry.id   407296ed99c678808843dc03fd16702a
#
_cell.length_a   1.000
_cell.length_b   1.000
_cell.length_c   1.000
_cell.angle_alpha   90.00
_cell.angle_beta   90.00
_cell.angle_gamma   90.00
#
_symmetry.space_group_name_H-M   'P 1'
#
loop_
_entity.id
_entity.type
_entity.pdbx_description
1 polymer ?
#
loop_
_entity_poly.entity_id
_entity_poly.type
_entity_poly.pdbx_seq_one_letter_code
_entity_poly.pdbx_strand_id
1 'polypeptide(L)'
;MLKQRVITALILLPIMLGMLFWASDGLWAAFSGLIAVLALWEYSRMCGIGDKERVPYLAGSALFMLLAACGGWALPPIGWCLVLAFWLIVMPLWLKCKWRLCGGWQAYAVGWMLMLPFWFALVSLRPSEEDALSLLAVMGLVWIADIGAYFCGKAFGKNKLAPAISPGKSWEGAFGGVLCVLIYLSVVREAGWLGFDLPWLPTMLAGVLLAAVSVCGDLLESWLKRVAGVKDSSNLLPGHGGVFDRVDSMIAVLSVYAAIVSIAS
;
A
#
# COMPACT_ATOMS: atom_id res chain seq x y z
N MET A 1 -21.22 -3.01 -15.85
CA MET A 1 -20.33 -3.06 -14.67
C MET A 1 -19.24 -4.15 -14.74
N LEU A 2 -19.55 -5.47 -14.93
CA LEU A 2 -18.49 -6.52 -15.02
C LEU A 2 -17.57 -6.30 -16.24
N LYS A 3 -18.12 -6.00 -17.42
CA LYS A 3 -17.34 -5.74 -18.65
C LYS A 3 -16.31 -4.61 -18.48
N GLN A 4 -16.69 -3.52 -17.83
CA GLN A 4 -15.75 -2.40 -17.56
C GLN A 4 -14.61 -2.83 -16.63
N ARG A 5 -14.92 -3.58 -15.58
CA ARG A 5 -13.89 -4.13 -14.67
C ARG A 5 -12.88 -5.01 -15.41
N VAL A 6 -13.38 -5.94 -16.23
CA VAL A 6 -12.50 -6.83 -16.99
C VAL A 6 -11.61 -6.03 -17.95
N ILE A 7 -12.16 -5.06 -18.69
CA ILE A 7 -11.40 -4.23 -19.63
C ILE A 7 -10.32 -3.43 -18.89
N THR A 8 -10.68 -2.76 -17.79
CA THR A 8 -9.71 -1.96 -17.01
C THR A 8 -8.59 -2.85 -16.45
N ALA A 9 -8.91 -4.03 -15.92
CA ALA A 9 -7.89 -4.96 -15.43
C ALA A 9 -6.97 -5.47 -16.55
N LEU A 10 -7.53 -5.80 -17.73
CA LEU A 10 -6.76 -6.24 -18.90
C LEU A 10 -5.84 -5.15 -19.48
N ILE A 11 -6.11 -3.88 -19.21
CA ILE A 11 -5.25 -2.77 -19.61
C ILE A 11 -4.21 -2.48 -18.52
N LEU A 12 -4.64 -2.36 -17.26
CA LEU A 12 -3.76 -1.93 -16.17
C LEU A 12 -2.71 -2.99 -15.82
N LEU A 13 -3.09 -4.28 -15.82
CA LEU A 13 -2.17 -5.35 -15.44
C LEU A 13 -0.97 -5.48 -16.41
N PRO A 14 -1.15 -5.51 -17.74
CA PRO A 14 -0.01 -5.50 -18.67
C PRO A 14 0.85 -4.23 -18.56
N ILE A 15 0.24 -3.05 -18.38
CA ILE A 15 0.99 -1.80 -18.18
C ILE A 15 1.84 -1.91 -16.91
N MET A 16 1.25 -2.35 -15.80
CA MET A 16 1.96 -2.51 -14.53
C MET A 16 3.12 -3.49 -14.64
N LEU A 17 2.88 -4.67 -15.24
CA LEU A 17 3.94 -5.68 -15.46
C LEU A 17 5.00 -5.16 -16.44
N GLY A 18 4.58 -4.49 -17.53
CA GLY A 18 5.49 -3.88 -18.47
C GLY A 18 6.42 -2.85 -17.83
N MET A 19 5.86 -1.97 -16.99
CA MET A 19 6.64 -0.99 -16.24
C MET A 19 7.53 -1.66 -15.19
N LEU A 20 7.05 -2.71 -14.55
CA LEU A 20 7.81 -3.42 -13.53
C LEU A 20 9.02 -4.15 -14.12
N PHE A 21 8.90 -4.83 -15.27
CA PHE A 21 9.94 -5.71 -15.79
C PHE A 21 10.83 -5.07 -16.86
N TRP A 22 10.37 -4.05 -17.58
CA TRP A 22 11.08 -3.51 -18.75
C TRP A 22 11.29 -1.99 -18.71
N ALA A 23 10.78 -1.26 -17.71
CA ALA A 23 11.04 0.16 -17.61
C ALA A 23 12.45 0.42 -17.05
N SER A 24 13.15 1.40 -17.60
CA SER A 24 14.36 1.93 -16.96
C SER A 24 14.05 2.48 -15.57
N ASP A 25 15.06 2.57 -14.69
CA ASP A 25 14.89 3.00 -13.29
C ASP A 25 14.25 4.38 -13.19
N GLY A 26 14.65 5.33 -14.06
CA GLY A 26 14.03 6.66 -14.12
C GLY A 26 12.55 6.61 -14.56
N LEU A 27 12.21 5.76 -15.53
CA LEU A 27 10.83 5.59 -15.98
C LEU A 27 9.98 4.90 -14.91
N TRP A 28 10.54 3.92 -14.19
CA TRP A 28 9.89 3.28 -13.04
C TRP A 28 9.63 4.27 -11.90
N ALA A 29 10.63 5.10 -11.56
CA ALA A 29 10.48 6.14 -10.54
C ALA A 29 9.40 7.17 -10.92
N ALA A 30 9.33 7.57 -12.20
CA ALA A 30 8.30 8.47 -12.69
C ALA A 30 6.90 7.82 -12.67
N PHE A 31 6.77 6.57 -13.10
CA PHE A 31 5.51 5.82 -13.11
C PHE A 31 4.98 5.59 -11.68
N SER A 32 5.83 5.12 -10.78
CA SER A 32 5.47 4.94 -9.36
C SER A 32 5.14 6.28 -8.69
N GLY A 33 5.85 7.36 -9.05
CA GLY A 33 5.54 8.72 -8.63
C GLY A 33 4.17 9.20 -9.10
N LEU A 34 3.79 8.89 -10.35
CA LEU A 34 2.45 9.19 -10.86
C LEU A 34 1.37 8.47 -10.04
N ILE A 35 1.55 7.18 -9.73
CA ILE A 35 0.62 6.42 -8.89
C ILE A 35 0.50 7.07 -7.51
N ALA A 36 1.62 7.42 -6.87
CA ALA A 36 1.64 8.05 -5.56
C ALA A 36 0.95 9.43 -5.57
N VAL A 37 1.17 10.26 -6.59
CA VAL A 37 0.53 11.58 -6.73
C VAL A 37 -0.99 11.45 -6.98
N LEU A 38 -1.42 10.49 -7.80
CA LEU A 38 -2.85 10.23 -8.03
C LEU A 38 -3.52 9.75 -6.75
N ALA A 39 -2.91 8.83 -6.02
CA ALA A 39 -3.41 8.37 -4.71
C ALA A 39 -3.43 9.53 -3.68
N LEU A 40 -2.41 10.41 -3.69
CA LEU A 40 -2.36 11.60 -2.83
C LEU A 40 -3.46 12.60 -3.20
N TRP A 41 -3.79 12.75 -4.48
CA TRP A 41 -4.91 13.58 -4.94
C TRP A 41 -6.24 13.06 -4.39
N GLU A 42 -6.50 11.75 -4.50
CA GLU A 42 -7.72 11.13 -3.96
C GLU A 42 -7.79 11.26 -2.43
N TYR A 43 -6.68 10.96 -1.74
CA TYR A 43 -6.52 11.17 -0.30
C TYR A 43 -6.86 12.61 0.10
N SER A 44 -6.28 13.60 -0.58
CA SER A 44 -6.46 15.01 -0.26
C SER A 44 -7.92 15.46 -0.35
N ARG A 45 -8.67 14.89 -1.29
CA ARG A 45 -10.12 15.12 -1.44
C ARG A 45 -10.89 14.53 -0.27
N MET A 46 -10.59 13.29 0.12
CA MET A 46 -11.25 12.61 1.24
C MET A 46 -10.96 13.30 2.57
N CYS A 47 -9.77 13.87 2.73
CA CYS A 47 -9.37 14.56 3.97
C CYS A 47 -9.73 16.05 4.00
N GLY A 48 -10.49 16.55 3.03
CA GLY A 48 -10.99 17.93 3.05
C GLY A 48 -9.93 19.01 2.76
N ILE A 49 -8.83 18.66 2.07
CA ILE A 49 -7.88 19.66 1.59
C ILE A 49 -8.52 20.45 0.44
N GLY A 50 -8.62 21.77 0.59
CA GLY A 50 -9.28 22.65 -0.37
C GLY A 50 -8.62 22.67 -1.75
N ASP A 51 -9.39 22.99 -2.82
CA ASP A 51 -8.87 22.95 -4.19
C ASP A 51 -7.68 23.89 -4.41
N LYS A 52 -7.70 25.07 -3.77
CA LYS A 52 -6.60 26.06 -3.86
C LYS A 52 -5.30 25.57 -3.22
N GLU A 53 -5.40 24.78 -2.17
CA GLU A 53 -4.26 24.25 -1.40
C GLU A 53 -3.79 22.91 -1.97
N ARG A 54 -4.70 22.15 -2.61
CA ARG A 54 -4.41 20.84 -3.20
C ARG A 54 -3.40 20.94 -4.33
N VAL A 55 -3.54 21.92 -5.22
CA VAL A 55 -2.63 22.08 -6.36
C VAL A 55 -1.17 22.27 -5.92
N PRO A 56 -0.82 23.25 -5.06
CA PRO A 56 0.56 23.39 -4.59
C PRO A 56 1.05 22.19 -3.77
N TYR A 57 0.16 21.52 -3.02
CA TYR A 57 0.50 20.31 -2.28
C TYR A 57 0.92 19.16 -3.19
N LEU A 58 0.16 18.89 -4.24
CA LEU A 58 0.47 17.84 -5.22
C LEU A 58 1.70 18.21 -6.06
N ALA A 59 1.78 19.46 -6.53
CA ALA A 59 2.92 19.95 -7.31
C ALA A 59 4.23 19.90 -6.49
N GLY A 60 4.19 20.32 -5.21
CA GLY A 60 5.33 20.23 -4.31
C GLY A 60 5.75 18.80 -4.03
N SER A 61 4.79 17.89 -3.86
CA SER A 61 5.06 16.46 -3.67
C SER A 61 5.67 15.83 -4.94
N ALA A 62 5.14 16.14 -6.12
CA ALA A 62 5.67 15.64 -7.40
C ALA A 62 7.08 16.18 -7.66
N LEU A 63 7.30 17.48 -7.39
CA LEU A 63 8.62 18.10 -7.53
C LEU A 63 9.64 17.48 -6.55
N PHE A 64 9.24 17.24 -5.30
CA PHE A 64 10.10 16.55 -4.33
C PHE A 64 10.50 15.15 -4.81
N MET A 65 9.53 14.33 -5.29
CA MET A 65 9.81 13.00 -5.83
C MET A 65 10.75 13.07 -7.04
N LEU A 66 10.53 14.03 -7.94
CA LEU A 66 11.39 14.25 -9.10
C LEU A 66 12.83 14.60 -8.69
N LEU A 67 13.00 15.55 -7.78
CA LEU A 67 14.32 15.96 -7.28
C LEU A 67 15.02 14.82 -6.56
N ALA A 68 14.28 14.05 -5.76
CA ALA A 68 14.80 12.89 -5.06
C ALA A 68 15.25 11.79 -6.04
N ALA A 69 14.47 11.52 -7.09
CA ALA A 69 14.85 10.57 -8.14
C ALA A 69 16.11 11.02 -8.91
N CYS A 70 16.16 12.30 -9.34
CA CYS A 70 17.31 12.84 -10.05
C CYS A 70 18.57 12.92 -9.17
N GLY A 71 18.39 13.17 -7.87
CA GLY A 71 19.50 13.26 -6.91
C GLY A 71 19.93 11.92 -6.32
N GLY A 72 19.24 10.82 -6.64
CA GLY A 72 19.51 9.50 -6.07
C GLY A 72 19.27 9.47 -4.54
N TRP A 73 18.29 10.26 -4.05
CA TRP A 73 18.03 10.34 -2.61
C TRP A 73 17.32 9.08 -2.12
N ALA A 74 17.77 8.59 -0.96
CA ALA A 74 17.10 7.54 -0.22
C ALA A 74 16.46 8.09 1.06
N LEU A 75 15.42 7.45 1.52
CA LEU A 75 14.83 7.79 2.82
C LEU A 75 15.84 7.39 3.91
N PRO A 76 16.24 8.32 4.80
CA PRO A 76 17.22 8.02 5.83
C PRO A 76 16.65 7.02 6.87
N PRO A 77 17.51 6.28 7.61
CA PRO A 77 17.07 5.28 8.59
C PRO A 77 16.03 5.81 9.60
N ILE A 78 16.19 7.05 10.06
CA ILE A 78 15.20 7.68 10.95
C ILE A 78 13.83 7.80 10.28
N GLY A 79 13.78 8.08 8.98
CA GLY A 79 12.53 8.11 8.22
C GLY A 79 11.84 6.74 8.21
N TRP A 80 12.59 5.67 8.01
CA TRP A 80 12.08 4.31 8.06
C TRP A 80 11.62 3.91 9.48
N CYS A 81 12.31 4.35 10.53
CA CYS A 81 11.84 4.17 11.90
C CYS A 81 10.49 4.87 12.15
N LEU A 82 10.30 6.09 11.61
CA LEU A 82 9.02 6.81 11.70
C LEU A 82 7.90 6.07 10.93
N VAL A 83 8.21 5.48 9.80
CA VAL A 83 7.26 4.64 9.02
C VAL A 83 6.83 3.44 9.84
N LEU A 84 7.76 2.71 10.47
CA LEU A 84 7.43 1.59 11.36
C LEU A 84 6.57 2.05 12.55
N ALA A 85 6.96 3.13 13.23
CA ALA A 85 6.18 3.68 14.33
C ALA A 85 4.75 4.07 13.89
N PHE A 86 4.62 4.67 12.71
CA PHE A 86 3.32 5.04 12.15
C PHE A 86 2.44 3.81 11.90
N TRP A 87 2.93 2.81 11.18
CA TRP A 87 2.12 1.65 10.81
C TRP A 87 1.89 0.66 11.95
N LEU A 88 2.85 0.50 12.86
CA LEU A 88 2.77 -0.50 13.95
C LEU A 88 2.17 0.05 15.25
N ILE A 89 2.24 1.37 15.47
CA ILE A 89 1.77 1.98 16.72
C ILE A 89 0.63 2.97 16.44
N VAL A 90 0.90 4.01 15.61
CA VAL A 90 -0.06 5.08 15.40
C VAL A 90 -1.32 4.56 14.69
N MET A 91 -1.16 3.71 13.67
CA MET A 91 -2.27 3.23 12.85
C MET A 91 -3.26 2.34 13.64
N PRO A 92 -2.82 1.31 14.40
CA PRO A 92 -3.75 0.56 15.27
C PRO A 92 -4.49 1.45 16.27
N LEU A 93 -3.80 2.44 16.87
CA LEU A 93 -4.42 3.40 17.78
C LEU A 93 -5.44 4.28 17.04
N TRP A 94 -5.09 4.76 15.83
CA TRP A 94 -6.00 5.54 14.99
C TRP A 94 -7.30 4.80 14.70
N LEU A 95 -7.21 3.56 14.26
CA LEU A 95 -8.37 2.73 13.94
C LEU A 95 -9.22 2.43 15.18
N LYS A 96 -8.57 2.21 16.34
CA LYS A 96 -9.26 2.02 17.63
C LYS A 96 -9.98 3.28 18.08
N CYS A 97 -9.31 4.43 18.05
CA CYS A 97 -9.83 5.72 18.49
C CYS A 97 -10.69 6.41 17.42
N LYS A 98 -10.65 5.92 16.17
CA LYS A 98 -11.41 6.44 15.03
C LYS A 98 -11.16 7.94 14.81
N TRP A 99 -9.89 8.36 14.82
CA TRP A 99 -9.52 9.75 14.59
C TRP A 99 -9.99 10.22 13.22
N ARG A 100 -10.43 11.48 13.16
CA ARG A 100 -10.91 12.11 11.92
C ARG A 100 -9.93 13.18 11.47
N LEU A 101 -9.65 13.20 10.17
CA LEU A 101 -8.94 14.29 9.52
C LEU A 101 -9.96 15.15 8.78
N CYS A 102 -9.96 16.44 9.07
CA CYS A 102 -10.87 17.41 8.46
C CYS A 102 -10.06 18.63 7.95
N GLY A 103 -9.05 18.38 7.09
CA GLY A 103 -8.14 19.41 6.60
C GLY A 103 -7.03 19.76 7.60
N GLY A 104 -6.37 20.92 7.38
CA GLY A 104 -5.28 21.40 8.19
C GLY A 104 -3.95 20.67 8.02
N TRP A 105 -2.91 21.13 8.74
CA TRP A 105 -1.55 20.62 8.60
C TRP A 105 -1.43 19.10 8.85
N GLN A 106 -2.29 18.54 9.69
CA GLN A 106 -2.32 17.10 9.99
C GLN A 106 -2.68 16.27 8.74
N ALA A 107 -3.62 16.75 7.92
CA ALA A 107 -3.98 16.08 6.69
C ALA A 107 -2.82 16.06 5.68
N TYR A 108 -2.06 17.16 5.58
CA TYR A 108 -0.85 17.20 4.73
C TYR A 108 0.22 16.24 5.23
N ALA A 109 0.52 16.28 6.52
CA ALA A 109 1.56 15.45 7.13
C ALA A 109 1.26 13.95 6.98
N VAL A 110 0.00 13.54 7.21
CA VAL A 110 -0.41 12.14 7.05
C VAL A 110 -0.37 11.71 5.58
N GLY A 111 -0.82 12.55 4.65
CA GLY A 111 -0.72 12.23 3.23
C GLY A 111 0.73 12.03 2.77
N TRP A 112 1.67 12.85 3.24
CA TRP A 112 3.10 12.64 2.99
C TRP A 112 3.63 11.38 3.67
N MET A 113 3.22 11.10 4.91
CA MET A 113 3.60 9.87 5.61
C MET A 113 3.10 8.59 4.92
N LEU A 114 1.99 8.67 4.20
CA LEU A 114 1.47 7.55 3.42
C LEU A 114 2.20 7.41 2.07
N MET A 115 2.32 8.52 1.31
CA MET A 115 2.68 8.45 -0.11
C MET A 115 4.19 8.55 -0.36
N LEU A 116 4.94 9.34 0.42
CA LEU A 116 6.38 9.45 0.19
C LEU A 116 7.12 8.16 0.55
N PRO A 117 6.91 7.52 1.71
CA PRO A 117 7.53 6.23 2.00
C PRO A 117 7.11 5.13 1.04
N PHE A 118 5.85 5.11 0.59
CA PHE A 118 5.37 4.19 -0.42
C PHE A 118 6.12 4.34 -1.75
N TRP A 119 6.30 5.58 -2.22
CA TRP A 119 7.09 5.85 -3.41
C TRP A 119 8.56 5.46 -3.23
N PHE A 120 9.19 5.85 -2.13
CA PHE A 120 10.55 5.43 -1.81
C PHE A 120 10.69 3.90 -1.74
N ALA A 121 9.70 3.20 -1.19
CA ALA A 121 9.67 1.74 -1.16
C ALA A 121 9.63 1.15 -2.57
N LEU A 122 8.77 1.65 -3.46
CA LEU A 122 8.69 1.19 -4.84
C LEU A 122 10.01 1.40 -5.60
N VAL A 123 10.70 2.51 -5.36
CA VAL A 123 11.99 2.80 -6.01
C VAL A 123 13.12 1.98 -5.39
N SER A 124 13.19 1.89 -4.06
CA SER A 124 14.29 1.21 -3.37
C SER A 124 14.22 -0.33 -3.44
N LEU A 125 13.02 -0.89 -3.57
CA LEU A 125 12.82 -2.34 -3.71
C LEU A 125 12.97 -2.85 -5.15
N ARG A 126 13.06 -1.94 -6.12
CA ARG A 126 13.40 -2.24 -7.51
C ARG A 126 14.44 -1.24 -8.00
N PRO A 127 15.68 -1.31 -7.47
CA PRO A 127 16.78 -0.46 -7.90
C PRO A 127 17.23 -0.79 -9.32
N SER A 128 16.93 -1.98 -9.83
CA SER A 128 17.20 -2.44 -11.20
C SER A 128 16.08 -3.32 -11.74
N GLU A 129 16.11 -3.60 -13.05
CA GLU A 129 15.14 -4.52 -13.68
C GLU A 129 15.23 -5.96 -13.11
N GLU A 130 16.40 -6.37 -12.62
CA GLU A 130 16.63 -7.70 -12.03
C GLU A 130 15.84 -7.89 -10.71
N ASP A 131 15.57 -6.80 -9.99
CA ASP A 131 14.84 -6.82 -8.72
C ASP A 131 13.31 -6.84 -8.90
N ALA A 132 12.83 -6.75 -10.15
CA ALA A 132 11.40 -6.69 -10.46
C ALA A 132 10.62 -7.90 -9.91
N LEU A 133 11.22 -9.10 -9.95
CA LEU A 133 10.60 -10.31 -9.43
C LEU A 133 10.45 -10.29 -7.92
N SER A 134 11.44 -9.74 -7.20
CA SER A 134 11.40 -9.61 -5.74
C SER A 134 10.31 -8.62 -5.32
N LEU A 135 10.20 -7.48 -6.00
CA LEU A 135 9.10 -6.54 -5.74
C LEU A 135 7.74 -7.14 -6.06
N LEU A 136 7.62 -7.88 -7.19
CA LEU A 136 6.38 -8.59 -7.54
C LEU A 136 6.00 -9.62 -6.48
N ALA A 137 6.96 -10.32 -5.90
CA ALA A 137 6.73 -11.28 -4.83
C ALA A 137 6.15 -10.61 -3.57
N VAL A 138 6.65 -9.42 -3.20
CA VAL A 138 6.08 -8.66 -2.07
C VAL A 138 4.70 -8.10 -2.39
N MET A 139 4.46 -7.62 -3.61
CA MET A 139 3.11 -7.20 -4.05
C MET A 139 2.14 -8.40 -4.08
N GLY A 140 2.61 -9.56 -4.50
CA GLY A 140 1.85 -10.81 -4.50
C GLY A 140 1.40 -11.22 -3.09
N LEU A 141 2.20 -10.96 -2.06
CA LEU A 141 1.80 -11.18 -0.66
C LEU A 141 0.51 -10.42 -0.32
N VAL A 142 0.40 -9.16 -0.73
CA VAL A 142 -0.79 -8.34 -0.50
C VAL A 142 -2.01 -8.96 -1.19
N TRP A 143 -1.88 -9.30 -2.47
CA TRP A 143 -2.99 -9.92 -3.22
C TRP A 143 -3.42 -11.27 -2.62
N ILE A 144 -2.47 -12.10 -2.21
CA ILE A 144 -2.76 -13.39 -1.57
C ILE A 144 -3.44 -13.20 -0.21
N ALA A 145 -3.00 -12.21 0.58
CA ALA A 145 -3.65 -11.85 1.84
C ALA A 145 -5.13 -11.48 1.62
N ASP A 146 -5.41 -10.61 0.65
CA ASP A 146 -6.76 -10.14 0.35
C ASP A 146 -7.65 -11.26 -0.19
N ILE A 147 -7.14 -12.07 -1.11
CA ILE A 147 -7.86 -13.24 -1.68
C ILE A 147 -8.18 -14.24 -0.57
N GLY A 148 -7.18 -14.61 0.24
CA GLY A 148 -7.36 -15.53 1.36
C GLY A 148 -8.37 -15.01 2.38
N ALA A 149 -8.23 -13.73 2.75
CA ALA A 149 -9.16 -13.07 3.67
C ALA A 149 -10.59 -13.02 3.12
N TYR A 150 -10.77 -12.76 1.84
CA TYR A 150 -12.08 -12.74 1.20
C TYR A 150 -12.77 -14.12 1.23
N PHE A 151 -12.07 -15.15 0.76
CA PHE A 151 -12.67 -16.50 0.69
C PHE A 151 -12.93 -17.09 2.07
N CYS A 152 -11.97 -17.00 2.99
CA CYS A 152 -12.17 -17.48 4.37
C CYS A 152 -13.22 -16.65 5.11
N GLY A 153 -13.24 -15.34 4.95
CA GLY A 153 -14.24 -14.47 5.53
C GLY A 153 -15.65 -14.74 5.01
N LYS A 154 -15.78 -15.07 3.72
CA LYS A 154 -17.05 -15.43 3.12
C LYS A 154 -17.55 -16.81 3.57
N ALA A 155 -16.65 -17.78 3.72
CA ALA A 155 -17.00 -19.16 4.09
C ALA A 155 -17.24 -19.32 5.60
N PHE A 156 -16.42 -18.68 6.43
CA PHE A 156 -16.35 -18.93 7.87
C PHE A 156 -16.60 -17.70 8.74
N GLY A 157 -16.71 -16.49 8.15
CA GLY A 157 -16.75 -15.22 8.87
C GLY A 157 -17.98 -15.03 9.75
N LYS A 158 -17.82 -15.20 11.05
CA LYS A 158 -18.83 -14.99 12.09
C LYS A 158 -18.54 -13.74 12.93
N ASN A 159 -17.28 -13.55 13.30
CA ASN A 159 -16.84 -12.48 14.17
C ASN A 159 -16.32 -11.28 13.36
N LYS A 160 -17.01 -10.14 13.46
CA LYS A 160 -16.62 -8.93 12.71
C LYS A 160 -15.36 -8.30 13.27
N LEU A 161 -14.41 -7.97 12.39
CA LEU A 161 -13.13 -7.35 12.74
C LEU A 161 -13.28 -5.86 13.10
N ALA A 162 -13.95 -5.09 12.25
CA ALA A 162 -14.14 -3.65 12.41
C ALA A 162 -15.52 -3.21 11.90
N PRO A 163 -16.63 -3.52 12.61
CA PRO A 163 -18.00 -3.31 12.11
C PRO A 163 -18.31 -1.87 11.72
N ALA A 164 -17.75 -0.89 12.45
CA ALA A 164 -17.98 0.53 12.22
C ALA A 164 -17.17 1.11 11.02
N ILE A 165 -16.15 0.40 10.55
CA ILE A 165 -15.28 0.83 9.47
C ILE A 165 -15.59 0.04 8.20
N SER A 166 -15.47 -1.27 8.27
CA SER A 166 -15.70 -2.22 7.19
C SER A 166 -16.49 -3.42 7.69
N PRO A 167 -17.84 -3.42 7.56
CA PRO A 167 -18.70 -4.49 8.10
C PRO A 167 -18.51 -5.84 7.38
N GLY A 168 -17.85 -5.87 6.23
CA GLY A 168 -17.52 -7.08 5.49
C GLY A 168 -16.38 -7.89 6.08
N LYS A 169 -15.44 -7.25 6.79
CA LYS A 169 -14.24 -7.90 7.33
C LYS A 169 -14.54 -8.69 8.61
N SER A 170 -13.93 -9.89 8.73
CA SER A 170 -14.04 -10.78 9.87
C SER A 170 -12.67 -11.25 10.37
N TRP A 171 -12.58 -11.69 11.63
CA TRP A 171 -11.38 -12.27 12.19
C TRP A 171 -10.99 -13.58 11.49
N GLU A 172 -11.97 -14.42 11.14
CA GLU A 172 -11.76 -15.67 10.41
C GLU A 172 -11.16 -15.38 9.01
N GLY A 173 -11.61 -14.30 8.38
CA GLY A 173 -11.01 -13.82 7.14
C GLY A 173 -9.56 -13.39 7.34
N ALA A 174 -9.28 -12.58 8.37
CA ALA A 174 -7.92 -12.14 8.66
C ALA A 174 -6.96 -13.31 8.92
N PHE A 175 -7.38 -14.30 9.72
CA PHE A 175 -6.59 -15.52 9.95
C PHE A 175 -6.39 -16.35 8.68
N GLY A 176 -7.43 -16.46 7.83
CA GLY A 176 -7.32 -17.11 6.53
C GLY A 176 -6.32 -16.41 5.60
N GLY A 177 -6.33 -15.08 5.56
CA GLY A 177 -5.34 -14.28 4.84
C GLY A 177 -3.92 -14.55 5.32
N VAL A 178 -3.69 -14.53 6.65
CA VAL A 178 -2.38 -14.87 7.24
C VAL A 178 -1.93 -16.27 6.82
N LEU A 179 -2.79 -17.27 6.91
CA LEU A 179 -2.45 -18.64 6.52
C LEU A 179 -2.03 -18.73 5.04
N CYS A 180 -2.80 -18.09 4.14
CA CYS A 180 -2.46 -18.04 2.73
C CYS A 180 -1.12 -17.33 2.48
N VAL A 181 -0.83 -16.25 3.21
CA VAL A 181 0.47 -15.55 3.14
C VAL A 181 1.62 -16.44 3.59
N LEU A 182 1.46 -17.19 4.67
CA LEU A 182 2.51 -18.11 5.14
C LEU A 182 2.82 -19.21 4.12
N ILE A 183 1.79 -19.78 3.49
CA ILE A 183 1.96 -20.77 2.40
C ILE A 183 2.65 -20.11 1.21
N TYR A 184 2.20 -18.94 0.78
CA TYR A 184 2.78 -18.18 -0.31
C TYR A 184 4.26 -17.85 -0.07
N LEU A 185 4.60 -17.33 1.11
CA LEU A 185 5.97 -17.01 1.48
C LEU A 185 6.87 -18.23 1.53
N SER A 186 6.34 -19.39 1.93
CA SER A 186 7.10 -20.64 1.88
C SER A 186 7.51 -20.98 0.44
N VAL A 187 6.60 -20.83 -0.50
CA VAL A 187 6.87 -21.08 -1.94
C VAL A 187 7.86 -20.06 -2.51
N VAL A 188 7.61 -18.77 -2.24
CA VAL A 188 8.42 -17.66 -2.76
C VAL A 188 9.85 -17.72 -2.22
N ARG A 189 10.01 -18.09 -0.95
CA ARG A 189 11.31 -18.26 -0.30
C ARG A 189 12.09 -19.40 -0.93
N GLU A 190 11.49 -20.60 -1.08
CA GLU A 190 12.14 -21.73 -1.72
C GLU A 190 12.48 -21.48 -3.20
N ALA A 191 11.68 -20.65 -3.89
CA ALA A 191 11.96 -20.21 -5.25
C ALA A 191 13.09 -19.16 -5.33
N GLY A 192 13.58 -18.63 -4.21
CA GLY A 192 14.63 -17.59 -4.17
C GLY A 192 14.16 -16.22 -4.68
N TRP A 193 12.85 -15.94 -4.65
CA TRP A 193 12.30 -14.66 -5.15
C TRP A 193 12.26 -13.55 -4.11
N LEU A 194 12.58 -13.85 -2.85
CA LEU A 194 12.80 -12.81 -1.85
C LEU A 194 14.19 -12.22 -2.06
N GLY A 195 14.31 -10.90 -2.06
CA GLY A 195 15.59 -10.20 -2.24
C GLY A 195 16.56 -10.34 -1.07
N PHE A 196 16.31 -11.26 -0.13
CA PHE A 196 17.15 -11.53 1.03
C PHE A 196 16.97 -12.98 1.50
N ASP A 197 18.00 -13.52 2.11
CA ASP A 197 18.00 -14.87 2.72
C ASP A 197 17.88 -14.76 4.23
N LEU A 198 16.65 -14.74 4.75
CA LEU A 198 16.39 -14.83 6.18
C LEU A 198 16.08 -16.28 6.60
N PRO A 199 16.42 -16.67 7.84
CA PRO A 199 15.95 -17.94 8.40
C PRO A 199 14.43 -18.07 8.35
N TRP A 200 13.92 -19.31 8.39
CA TRP A 200 12.49 -19.59 8.28
C TRP A 200 11.64 -18.83 9.29
N LEU A 201 12.01 -18.83 10.55
CA LEU A 201 11.21 -18.22 11.62
C LEU A 201 11.05 -16.70 11.43
N PRO A 202 12.13 -15.90 11.24
CA PRO A 202 12.00 -14.49 10.91
C PRO A 202 11.15 -14.21 9.66
N THR A 203 11.31 -15.01 8.60
CA THR A 203 10.51 -14.87 7.37
C THR A 203 9.01 -15.06 7.65
N MET A 204 8.63 -16.09 8.40
CA MET A 204 7.23 -16.33 8.75
C MET A 204 6.68 -15.26 9.69
N LEU A 205 7.46 -14.80 10.67
CA LEU A 205 7.04 -13.69 11.54
C LEU A 205 6.83 -12.38 10.76
N ALA A 206 7.73 -12.08 9.82
CA ALA A 206 7.56 -10.95 8.91
C ALA A 206 6.28 -11.10 8.07
N GLY A 207 5.98 -12.30 7.57
CA GLY A 207 4.75 -12.58 6.84
C GLY A 207 3.47 -12.31 7.65
N VAL A 208 3.45 -12.75 8.91
CA VAL A 208 2.33 -12.47 9.84
C VAL A 208 2.18 -10.96 10.06
N LEU A 209 3.30 -10.27 10.29
CA LEU A 209 3.32 -8.82 10.50
C LEU A 209 2.80 -8.08 9.26
N LEU A 210 3.31 -8.41 8.06
CA LEU A 210 2.92 -7.76 6.81
C LEU A 210 1.46 -8.03 6.46
N ALA A 211 0.93 -9.23 6.73
CA ALA A 211 -0.49 -9.53 6.58
C ALA A 211 -1.37 -8.68 7.53
N ALA A 212 -0.94 -8.48 8.78
CA ALA A 212 -1.63 -7.60 9.71
C ALA A 212 -1.59 -6.13 9.26
N VAL A 213 -0.44 -5.68 8.75
CA VAL A 213 -0.24 -4.33 8.19
C VAL A 213 -1.10 -4.12 6.93
N SER A 214 -1.25 -5.13 6.06
CA SER A 214 -2.16 -5.12 4.91
C SER A 214 -3.59 -4.82 5.35
N VAL A 215 -4.07 -5.53 6.36
CA VAL A 215 -5.42 -5.28 6.93
C VAL A 215 -5.56 -3.86 7.48
N CYS A 216 -4.50 -3.33 8.12
CA CYS A 216 -4.51 -1.95 8.63
C CYS A 216 -4.58 -0.90 7.50
N GLY A 217 -3.88 -1.13 6.38
CA GLY A 217 -3.92 -0.25 5.20
C GLY A 217 -5.33 -0.11 4.61
N ASP A 218 -5.97 -1.24 4.30
CA ASP A 218 -7.34 -1.27 3.80
C ASP A 218 -8.35 -0.70 4.83
N LEU A 219 -8.18 -0.99 6.13
CA LEU A 219 -9.04 -0.39 7.16
C LEU A 219 -8.87 1.13 7.27
N LEU A 220 -7.64 1.65 7.11
CA LEU A 220 -7.41 3.09 7.07
C LEU A 220 -8.15 3.73 5.91
N GLU A 221 -7.98 3.19 4.71
CA GLU A 221 -8.68 3.69 3.51
C GLU A 221 -10.20 3.62 3.69
N SER A 222 -10.71 2.47 4.15
CA SER A 222 -12.12 2.30 4.47
C SER A 222 -12.60 3.35 5.47
N TRP A 223 -11.82 3.69 6.49
CA TRP A 223 -12.15 4.71 7.47
C TRP A 223 -12.18 6.11 6.86
N LEU A 224 -11.17 6.48 6.07
CA LEU A 224 -11.12 7.78 5.38
C LEU A 224 -12.33 7.98 4.48
N LYS A 225 -12.73 6.95 3.73
CA LYS A 225 -13.96 6.96 2.91
C LYS A 225 -15.23 7.17 3.74
N ARG A 226 -15.33 6.52 4.92
CA ARG A 226 -16.49 6.72 5.82
C ARG A 226 -16.56 8.13 6.36
N VAL A 227 -15.41 8.70 6.75
CA VAL A 227 -15.33 10.09 7.24
C VAL A 227 -15.71 11.09 6.14
N ALA A 228 -15.26 10.84 4.91
CA ALA A 228 -15.60 11.66 3.74
C ALA A 228 -17.03 11.44 3.20
N GLY A 229 -17.76 10.44 3.69
CA GLY A 229 -19.11 10.13 3.20
C GLY A 229 -19.14 9.52 1.79
N VAL A 230 -18.01 8.95 1.33
CA VAL A 230 -17.89 8.34 -0.01
C VAL A 230 -17.72 6.82 0.11
N LYS A 231 -17.95 6.12 -1.00
CA LYS A 231 -17.73 4.67 -1.10
C LYS A 231 -16.40 4.34 -1.75
N ASP A 232 -16.07 5.01 -2.83
CA ASP A 232 -14.85 4.84 -3.60
C ASP A 232 -14.05 6.15 -3.53
N SER A 233 -12.71 6.10 -3.56
CA SER A 233 -11.85 7.29 -3.43
C SER A 233 -12.03 8.24 -4.62
N SER A 234 -12.31 7.68 -5.81
CA SER A 234 -12.70 8.42 -7.02
C SER A 234 -13.36 7.49 -8.06
N ASN A 235 -13.61 8.01 -9.25
CA ASN A 235 -14.06 7.25 -10.43
C ASN A 235 -12.99 7.24 -11.53
N LEU A 236 -11.72 7.40 -11.17
CA LEU A 236 -10.62 7.52 -12.13
C LEU A 236 -10.42 6.22 -12.93
N LEU A 237 -10.62 5.07 -12.28
CA LEU A 237 -10.51 3.76 -12.91
C LEU A 237 -11.92 3.17 -13.16
N PRO A 238 -12.41 3.17 -14.41
CA PRO A 238 -13.77 2.74 -14.72
C PRO A 238 -14.08 1.34 -14.19
N GLY A 239 -15.07 1.25 -13.30
CA GLY A 239 -15.48 0.01 -12.64
C GLY A 239 -14.59 -0.48 -11.49
N HIS A 240 -13.45 0.18 -11.23
CA HIS A 240 -12.49 -0.15 -10.17
C HIS A 240 -12.38 0.89 -9.05
N GLY A 241 -13.06 2.03 -9.16
CA GLY A 241 -12.93 3.12 -8.20
C GLY A 241 -11.71 4.01 -8.49
N GLY A 242 -10.99 4.41 -7.47
CA GLY A 242 -9.79 5.19 -7.58
C GLY A 242 -8.49 4.38 -7.56
N VAL A 243 -7.38 5.09 -7.74
CA VAL A 243 -6.02 4.54 -7.61
C VAL A 243 -5.74 4.18 -6.15
N PHE A 244 -6.15 5.04 -5.20
CA PHE A 244 -5.99 4.77 -3.77
C PHE A 244 -6.68 3.47 -3.36
N ASP A 245 -7.91 3.22 -3.89
CA ASP A 245 -8.65 1.96 -3.68
C ASP A 245 -7.90 0.69 -4.18
N ARG A 246 -6.87 0.85 -5.00
CA ARG A 246 -6.09 -0.28 -5.56
C ARG A 246 -4.73 -0.46 -4.91
N VAL A 247 -4.24 0.54 -4.20
CA VAL A 247 -2.92 0.52 -3.58
C VAL A 247 -2.95 0.68 -2.05
N ASP A 248 -4.12 0.76 -1.44
CA ASP A 248 -4.33 0.99 0.00
C ASP A 248 -3.51 0.06 0.90
N SER A 249 -3.63 -1.24 0.71
CA SER A 249 -2.84 -2.25 1.43
C SER A 249 -1.37 -2.23 1.01
N MET A 250 -1.07 -1.93 -0.27
CA MET A 250 0.31 -1.85 -0.76
C MET A 250 1.07 -0.66 -0.15
N ILE A 251 0.41 0.49 0.05
CA ILE A 251 0.98 1.65 0.73
C ILE A 251 1.54 1.24 2.09
N ALA A 252 0.80 0.46 2.85
CA ALA A 252 1.21 -0.02 4.16
C ALA A 252 2.32 -1.07 4.07
N VAL A 253 2.08 -2.14 3.30
CA VAL A 253 2.96 -3.31 3.25
C VAL A 253 4.31 -2.97 2.63
N LEU A 254 4.36 -2.28 1.49
CA LEU A 254 5.63 -1.95 0.84
C LEU A 254 6.45 -0.98 1.68
N SER A 255 5.81 0.02 2.32
CA SER A 255 6.51 0.95 3.21
C SER A 255 7.11 0.24 4.42
N VAL A 256 6.37 -0.68 5.06
CA VAL A 256 6.88 -1.44 6.22
C VAL A 256 7.95 -2.44 5.80
N TYR A 257 7.77 -3.11 4.66
CA TYR A 257 8.74 -4.06 4.14
C TYR A 257 10.08 -3.37 3.80
N ALA A 258 10.02 -2.25 3.06
CA ALA A 258 11.22 -1.47 2.76
C ALA A 258 11.91 -0.94 4.02
N ALA A 259 11.14 -0.53 5.04
CA ALA A 259 11.68 -0.12 6.33
C ALA A 259 12.42 -1.27 7.02
N ILE A 260 11.86 -2.48 7.05
CA ILE A 260 12.51 -3.67 7.64
C ILE A 260 13.80 -3.98 6.90
N VAL A 261 13.76 -4.05 5.56
CA VAL A 261 14.95 -4.34 4.74
C VAL A 261 16.02 -3.26 4.94
N SER A 262 15.65 -1.98 4.89
CA SER A 262 16.59 -0.86 5.01
C SER A 262 17.22 -0.71 6.40
N ILE A 263 16.60 -1.20 7.46
CA ILE A 263 17.16 -1.16 8.83
C ILE A 263 17.98 -2.42 9.11
N ALA A 264 17.67 -3.53 8.44
CA ALA A 264 18.39 -4.80 8.59
C ALA A 264 19.68 -4.88 7.75
N SER A 265 19.79 -4.05 6.68
CA SER A 265 21.00 -3.89 5.84
C SER A 265 22.01 -2.96 6.49
#